data_1b4f135718d3c3e336a7f22ed2e3dec9
#
_entry.id   1b4f135718d3c3e336a7f22ed2e3dec9
#
_cell.length_a   1.000
_cell.length_b   1.000
_cell.length_c   1.000
_cell.angle_alpha   90.00
_cell.angle_beta   90.00
_cell.angle_gamma   90.00
#
_symmetry.space_group_name_H-M   'P 1'
#
loop_
_entity.id
_entity.type
_entity.pdbx_description
1 polymer ?
#
loop_
_entity_poly.entity_id
_entity_poly.type
_entity_poly.pdbx_seq_one_letter_code
_entity_poly.pdbx_strand_id
1 'polypeptide(L)'
;MVDKIKIRGAKVHNLKNINVDIPLNKIVGIAGVSGSGKSSLALGVLYAEGSRRYLESLSTYTRRRMTQASKASVDEILHVPAALALHQRPGVPGIRSTFGTGTELLNSLRLMYSRLASHRCPNGHFLSPSLAVAAGKELVCPECSA
;
A
#
# COMPACT_ATOMS: atom_id res chain seq x y z
N MET A 1 18.37 -3.89 -26.62
CA MET A 1 17.23 -4.10 -25.69
C MET A 1 17.80 -4.28 -24.29
N VAL A 2 17.20 -3.64 -23.27
CA VAL A 2 17.67 -3.81 -21.89
C VAL A 2 17.17 -5.17 -21.41
N ASP A 3 18.06 -6.03 -20.99
CA ASP A 3 17.78 -7.43 -20.59
C ASP A 3 18.11 -7.75 -19.13
N LYS A 4 18.74 -6.81 -18.43
CA LYS A 4 19.22 -7.01 -17.06
C LYS A 4 19.10 -5.77 -16.19
N ILE A 5 18.83 -5.97 -14.90
CA ILE A 5 19.05 -5.00 -13.84
C ILE A 5 20.53 -5.09 -13.47
N LYS A 6 21.23 -3.96 -13.42
CA LYS A 6 22.64 -3.90 -13.02
C LYS A 6 22.73 -3.24 -11.64
N ILE A 7 23.31 -3.92 -10.67
CA ILE A 7 23.56 -3.42 -9.32
C ILE A 7 25.07 -3.39 -9.10
N ARG A 8 25.58 -2.26 -8.61
CA ARG A 8 27.00 -2.07 -8.31
C ARG A 8 27.14 -1.47 -6.92
N GLY A 9 28.06 -2.03 -6.16
CA GLY A 9 28.40 -1.49 -4.86
C GLY A 9 27.27 -1.58 -3.81
N ALA A 10 26.49 -2.66 -3.77
CA ALA A 10 25.42 -2.79 -2.79
C ALA A 10 25.97 -3.07 -1.37
N LYS A 11 25.63 -2.17 -0.42
CA LYS A 11 26.12 -2.17 0.97
C LYS A 11 24.98 -2.16 1.99
N VAL A 12 23.77 -2.59 1.60
CA VAL A 12 22.58 -2.59 2.46
C VAL A 12 22.68 -3.71 3.49
N HIS A 13 22.48 -3.37 4.77
CA HIS A 13 22.59 -4.29 5.91
C HIS A 13 23.91 -5.07 5.92
N ASN A 14 23.84 -6.39 5.69
CA ASN A 14 24.98 -7.30 5.71
C ASN A 14 25.62 -7.52 4.31
N LEU A 15 25.21 -6.80 3.28
CA LEU A 15 25.84 -6.85 1.97
C LEU A 15 27.19 -6.15 1.99
N LYS A 16 28.22 -6.83 1.47
CA LYS A 16 29.61 -6.37 1.50
C LYS A 16 30.05 -5.87 0.13
N ASN A 17 29.49 -4.75 -0.31
CA ASN A 17 29.86 -4.09 -1.57
C ASN A 17 29.76 -5.03 -2.79
N ILE A 18 28.59 -5.70 -2.93
CA ILE A 18 28.39 -6.69 -3.97
C ILE A 18 27.97 -6.07 -5.32
N ASN A 19 28.40 -6.71 -6.40
CA ASN A 19 27.98 -6.43 -7.76
C ASN A 19 27.17 -7.61 -8.28
N VAL A 20 25.99 -7.36 -8.84
CA VAL A 20 25.15 -8.42 -9.40
C VAL A 20 24.35 -7.94 -10.60
N ASP A 21 24.18 -8.80 -11.58
CA ASP A 21 23.31 -8.61 -12.73
C ASP A 21 22.12 -9.57 -12.61
N ILE A 22 20.90 -9.04 -12.70
CA ILE A 22 19.68 -9.83 -12.56
C ILE A 22 18.91 -9.75 -13.87
N PRO A 23 18.59 -10.89 -14.51
CA PRO A 23 17.86 -10.87 -15.78
C PRO A 23 16.45 -10.33 -15.61
N LEU A 24 16.00 -9.53 -16.58
CA LEU A 24 14.62 -9.08 -16.70
C LEU A 24 13.74 -10.14 -17.39
N ASN A 25 12.43 -10.04 -17.17
CA ASN A 25 11.42 -10.93 -17.78
C ASN A 25 11.65 -12.43 -17.51
N LYS A 26 12.27 -12.75 -16.37
CA LYS A 26 12.49 -14.13 -15.92
C LYS A 26 12.16 -14.30 -14.46
N ILE A 27 11.82 -15.51 -14.05
CA ILE A 27 11.71 -15.88 -12.65
C ILE A 27 13.13 -16.08 -12.10
N VAL A 28 13.47 -15.36 -11.05
CA VAL A 28 14.79 -15.40 -10.42
C VAL A 28 14.66 -15.87 -8.98
N GLY A 29 15.31 -16.97 -8.64
CA GLY A 29 15.41 -17.47 -7.26
C GLY A 29 16.68 -16.96 -6.58
N ILE A 30 16.53 -16.45 -5.33
CA ILE A 30 17.67 -16.06 -4.49
C ILE A 30 17.82 -17.09 -3.38
N ALA A 31 18.86 -17.92 -3.45
CA ALA A 31 19.14 -18.97 -2.49
C ALA A 31 20.39 -18.66 -1.64
N GLY A 32 20.47 -19.29 -0.48
CA GLY A 32 21.62 -19.15 0.43
C GLY A 32 21.25 -19.44 1.88
N VAL A 33 22.25 -19.56 2.75
CA VAL A 33 22.07 -19.80 4.19
C VAL A 33 21.39 -18.63 4.89
N SER A 34 20.84 -18.85 6.08
CA SER A 34 20.26 -17.78 6.89
C SER A 34 21.31 -16.69 7.15
N GLY A 35 20.92 -15.43 7.08
CA GLY A 35 21.84 -14.29 7.27
C GLY A 35 22.75 -13.95 6.08
N SER A 36 22.68 -14.66 4.94
CA SER A 36 23.54 -14.40 3.78
C SER A 36 23.22 -13.15 2.97
N GLY A 37 22.19 -12.39 3.34
CA GLY A 37 21.82 -11.14 2.64
C GLY A 37 20.74 -11.27 1.56
N LYS A 38 20.04 -12.41 1.46
CA LYS A 38 18.98 -12.62 0.48
C LYS A 38 17.89 -11.53 0.54
N SER A 39 17.35 -11.31 1.73
CA SER A 39 16.34 -10.28 1.98
C SER A 39 16.92 -8.87 1.83
N SER A 40 18.19 -8.67 2.17
CA SER A 40 18.88 -7.38 1.98
C SER A 40 18.98 -7.03 0.49
N LEU A 41 19.25 -8.01 -0.37
CA LEU A 41 19.28 -7.81 -1.81
C LEU A 41 17.86 -7.61 -2.39
N ALA A 42 16.93 -8.52 -2.07
CA ALA A 42 15.60 -8.50 -2.65
C ALA A 42 14.75 -7.30 -2.16
N LEU A 43 14.69 -7.08 -0.85
CA LEU A 43 13.84 -6.04 -0.25
C LEU A 43 14.62 -4.74 -0.03
N GLY A 44 15.85 -4.83 0.47
CA GLY A 44 16.66 -3.67 0.81
C GLY A 44 17.27 -2.95 -0.39
N VAL A 45 17.44 -3.62 -1.51
CA VAL A 45 17.99 -3.02 -2.73
C VAL A 45 16.94 -2.95 -3.83
N LEU A 46 16.51 -4.08 -4.36
CA LEU A 46 15.64 -4.14 -5.55
C LEU A 46 14.27 -3.50 -5.30
N TYR A 47 13.59 -3.95 -4.24
CA TYR A 47 12.28 -3.39 -3.91
C TYR A 47 12.38 -1.92 -3.49
N ALA A 48 13.35 -1.57 -2.65
CA ALA A 48 13.52 -0.19 -2.19
C ALA A 48 13.71 0.79 -3.36
N GLU A 49 14.59 0.47 -4.30
CA GLU A 49 14.84 1.32 -5.48
C GLU A 49 13.70 1.29 -6.51
N GLY A 50 13.12 0.12 -6.79
CA GLY A 50 11.99 0.01 -7.71
C GLY A 50 10.71 0.69 -7.18
N SER A 51 10.44 0.56 -5.88
CA SER A 51 9.34 1.26 -5.22
C SER A 51 9.58 2.77 -5.20
N ARG A 52 10.79 3.23 -4.87
CA ARG A 52 11.14 4.65 -4.86
C ARG A 52 10.93 5.29 -6.22
N ARG A 53 11.43 4.69 -7.30
CA ARG A 53 11.27 5.20 -8.68
C ARG A 53 9.81 5.23 -9.10
N TYR A 54 9.03 4.21 -8.71
CA TYR A 54 7.59 4.21 -8.95
C TYR A 54 6.90 5.36 -8.24
N LEU A 55 7.20 5.56 -6.95
CA LEU A 55 6.60 6.64 -6.16
C LEU A 55 7.00 8.03 -6.67
N GLU A 56 8.21 8.20 -7.19
CA GLU A 56 8.66 9.46 -7.80
C GLU A 56 7.87 9.83 -9.06
N SER A 57 7.32 8.85 -9.77
CA SER A 57 6.45 9.08 -10.94
C SER A 57 5.02 9.48 -10.57
N LEU A 58 4.61 9.31 -9.31
CA LEU A 58 3.26 9.63 -8.85
C LEU A 58 3.10 11.11 -8.47
N SER A 59 1.85 11.58 -8.43
CA SER A 59 1.54 12.93 -7.98
C SER A 59 2.00 13.17 -6.54
N THR A 60 2.30 14.41 -6.21
CA THR A 60 2.75 14.82 -4.85
C THR A 60 1.73 14.44 -3.77
N TYR A 61 0.45 14.53 -4.08
CA TYR A 61 -0.62 14.14 -3.17
C TYR A 61 -0.59 12.64 -2.81
N THR A 62 -0.48 11.79 -3.83
CA THR A 62 -0.41 10.33 -3.65
C THR A 62 0.87 9.92 -2.93
N ARG A 63 2.00 10.53 -3.29
CA ARG A 63 3.31 10.28 -2.68
C ARG A 63 3.33 10.54 -1.18
N ARG A 64 2.68 11.60 -0.70
CA ARG A 64 2.60 11.95 0.73
C ARG A 64 1.83 10.93 1.58
N ARG A 65 0.93 10.15 0.96
CA ARG A 65 0.12 9.15 1.66
C ARG A 65 0.73 7.75 1.67
N MET A 66 1.76 7.51 0.88
CA MET A 66 2.41 6.22 0.78
C MET A 66 3.71 6.20 1.60
N THR A 67 3.94 5.10 2.30
CA THR A 67 5.21 4.89 3.01
C THR A 67 6.33 4.74 1.99
N GLN A 68 7.30 5.65 2.05
CA GLN A 68 8.47 5.59 1.18
C GLN A 68 9.51 4.65 1.76
N ALA A 69 10.03 3.74 0.93
CA ALA A 69 11.22 2.99 1.28
C ALA A 69 12.43 3.95 1.34
N SER A 70 13.31 3.76 2.30
CA SER A 70 14.56 4.52 2.37
C SER A 70 15.44 4.22 1.15
N LYS A 71 16.21 5.21 0.69
CA LYS A 71 17.16 5.02 -0.40
C LYS A 71 18.13 3.89 -0.07
N ALA A 72 18.29 2.96 -1.00
CA ALA A 72 19.25 1.86 -0.82
C ALA A 72 20.69 2.39 -0.85
N SER A 73 21.57 1.82 0.01
CA SER A 73 23.00 2.10 -0.03
C SER A 73 23.65 1.29 -1.14
N VAL A 74 23.65 1.87 -2.35
CA VAL A 74 24.25 1.30 -3.55
C VAL A 74 25.02 2.40 -4.29
N ASP A 75 26.13 2.04 -4.93
CA ASP A 75 26.90 3.00 -5.72
C ASP A 75 26.16 3.30 -7.04
N GLU A 76 25.65 2.29 -7.71
CA GLU A 76 24.86 2.43 -8.93
C GLU A 76 23.81 1.33 -9.06
N ILE A 77 22.62 1.67 -9.55
CA ILE A 77 21.60 0.70 -9.95
C ILE A 77 20.88 1.16 -11.22
N LEU A 78 20.91 0.31 -12.25
CA LEU A 78 20.36 0.60 -13.57
C LEU A 78 19.22 -0.37 -13.90
N HIS A 79 18.24 0.14 -14.65
CA HIS A 79 17.15 -0.62 -15.27
C HIS A 79 16.23 -1.35 -14.27
N VAL A 80 16.10 -0.86 -13.04
CA VAL A 80 15.13 -1.40 -12.08
C VAL A 80 13.72 -0.98 -12.50
N PRO A 81 12.81 -1.93 -12.75
CA PRO A 81 11.39 -1.62 -12.99
C PRO A 81 10.68 -1.21 -11.69
N ALA A 82 9.45 -0.75 -11.83
CA ALA A 82 8.55 -0.60 -10.68
C ALA A 82 8.42 -1.95 -9.94
N ALA A 83 8.58 -1.93 -8.62
CA ALA A 83 8.63 -3.14 -7.83
C ALA A 83 7.55 -3.15 -6.74
N LEU A 84 6.94 -4.31 -6.55
CA LEU A 84 6.05 -4.63 -5.44
C LEU A 84 6.68 -5.73 -4.60
N ALA A 85 6.51 -5.67 -3.29
CA ALA A 85 6.96 -6.72 -2.39
C ALA A 85 5.77 -7.37 -1.69
N LEU A 86 5.74 -8.69 -1.71
CA LEU A 86 4.85 -9.49 -0.87
C LEU A 86 5.66 -10.01 0.32
N HIS A 87 5.31 -9.53 1.50
CA HIS A 87 5.95 -9.98 2.73
C HIS A 87 5.34 -11.30 3.20
N GLN A 88 6.16 -12.19 3.77
CA GLN A 88 5.73 -13.48 4.32
C GLN A 88 4.78 -13.33 5.51
N ARG A 89 4.87 -12.21 6.22
CA ARG A 89 3.97 -11.90 7.33
C ARG A 89 3.13 -10.69 6.96
N PRO A 90 1.79 -10.76 7.10
CA PRO A 90 0.95 -9.59 6.97
C PRO A 90 1.39 -8.53 7.99
N GLY A 91 1.23 -7.26 7.64
CA GLY A 91 1.48 -6.16 8.58
C GLY A 91 0.63 -6.35 9.85
N VAL A 92 1.27 -6.27 11.01
CA VAL A 92 0.53 -6.29 12.27
C VAL A 92 -0.22 -4.97 12.39
N PRO A 93 -1.56 -4.99 12.53
CA PRO A 93 -2.32 -3.76 12.74
C PRO A 93 -1.80 -3.01 13.97
N GLY A 94 -1.78 -1.68 13.91
CA GLY A 94 -1.35 -0.86 15.04
C GLY A 94 -2.24 -1.10 16.28
N ILE A 95 -1.72 -0.80 17.48
CA ILE A 95 -2.40 -1.02 18.78
C ILE A 95 -3.81 -0.39 18.87
N ARG A 96 -4.09 0.63 18.07
CA ARG A 96 -5.41 1.27 17.98
C ARG A 96 -6.28 0.73 16.84
N SER A 97 -5.83 -0.27 16.12
CA SER A 97 -6.57 -0.88 15.03
C SER A 97 -7.55 -1.91 15.58
N THR A 98 -8.81 -1.82 15.16
CA THR A 98 -9.82 -2.85 15.40
C THR A 98 -9.83 -3.84 14.25
N PHE A 99 -10.50 -4.98 14.43
CA PHE A 99 -10.70 -5.95 13.34
C PHE A 99 -11.30 -5.29 12.08
N GLY A 100 -12.33 -4.46 12.25
CA GLY A 100 -12.98 -3.77 11.14
C GLY A 100 -12.07 -2.79 10.38
N THR A 101 -11.15 -2.11 11.06
CA THR A 101 -10.17 -1.22 10.41
C THR A 101 -9.01 -1.99 9.80
N GLY A 102 -8.54 -3.05 10.44
CA GLY A 102 -7.44 -3.87 9.93
C GLY A 102 -7.81 -4.71 8.71
N THR A 103 -9.09 -5.09 8.57
CA THR A 103 -9.63 -5.83 7.42
C THR A 103 -10.30 -4.94 6.38
N GLU A 104 -10.38 -3.62 6.62
CA GLU A 104 -11.13 -2.63 5.81
C GLU A 104 -12.66 -2.85 5.76
N LEU A 105 -13.18 -3.86 6.45
CA LEU A 105 -14.63 -4.16 6.50
C LEU A 105 -15.44 -2.98 7.04
N LEU A 106 -14.86 -2.18 7.94
CA LEU A 106 -15.52 -1.01 8.49
C LEU A 106 -15.85 0.03 7.41
N ASN A 107 -15.02 0.17 6.39
CA ASN A 107 -15.26 1.09 5.28
C ASN A 107 -16.47 0.63 4.45
N SER A 108 -16.55 -0.66 4.17
CA SER A 108 -17.68 -1.26 3.46
C SER A 108 -18.97 -1.13 4.26
N LEU A 109 -18.93 -1.41 5.58
CA LEU A 109 -20.06 -1.21 6.48
C LEU A 109 -20.54 0.25 6.50
N ARG A 110 -19.63 1.20 6.65
CA ARG A 110 -19.97 2.65 6.63
C ARG A 110 -20.64 3.03 5.31
N LEU A 111 -20.14 2.53 4.19
CA LEU A 111 -20.74 2.77 2.87
C LEU A 111 -22.15 2.17 2.79
N MET A 112 -22.36 0.96 3.29
CA MET A 112 -23.69 0.33 3.35
C MET A 112 -24.65 1.13 4.20
N TYR A 113 -24.27 1.49 5.41
CA TYR A 113 -25.10 2.27 6.32
C TYR A 113 -25.44 3.67 5.75
N SER A 114 -24.50 4.32 5.08
CA SER A 114 -24.75 5.63 4.47
C SER A 114 -25.79 5.60 3.34
N ARG A 115 -26.04 4.42 2.76
CA ARG A 115 -26.95 4.26 1.61
C ARG A 115 -28.22 3.48 1.91
N LEU A 116 -28.12 2.51 2.83
CA LEU A 116 -29.19 1.53 3.08
C LEU A 116 -29.78 1.62 4.47
N ALA A 117 -29.19 2.40 5.37
CA ALA A 117 -29.72 2.56 6.72
C ALA A 117 -30.96 3.47 6.76
N SER A 118 -31.87 3.15 7.63
CA SER A 118 -32.98 4.04 7.98
C SER A 118 -32.46 5.13 8.91
N HIS A 119 -32.68 6.38 8.56
CA HIS A 119 -32.35 7.53 9.42
C HIS A 119 -33.46 7.77 10.42
N ARG A 120 -33.12 8.38 11.54
CA ARG A 120 -34.10 8.73 12.57
C ARG A 120 -34.21 10.26 12.65
N CYS A 121 -35.42 10.79 12.54
CA CYS A 121 -35.63 12.21 12.68
C CYS A 121 -35.54 12.65 14.19
N PRO A 122 -35.38 13.94 14.51
CA PRO A 122 -35.31 14.43 15.89
C PRO A 122 -36.51 13.99 16.75
N ASN A 123 -37.70 13.85 16.16
CA ASN A 123 -38.92 13.42 16.84
C ASN A 123 -39.07 11.88 16.93
N GLY A 124 -38.05 11.12 16.48
CA GLY A 124 -37.99 9.68 16.67
C GLY A 124 -38.57 8.83 15.56
N HIS A 125 -39.13 9.37 14.50
CA HIS A 125 -39.66 8.62 13.35
C HIS A 125 -38.50 8.05 12.48
N PHE A 126 -38.71 6.86 11.92
CA PHE A 126 -37.74 6.26 11.01
C PHE A 126 -38.04 6.65 9.56
N LEU A 127 -37.02 7.13 8.88
CA LEU A 127 -37.08 7.43 7.46
C LEU A 127 -36.58 6.23 6.66
N SER A 128 -37.28 5.87 5.60
CA SER A 128 -36.86 4.81 4.68
C SER A 128 -35.49 5.09 4.09
N PRO A 129 -34.69 4.05 3.80
CA PRO A 129 -33.41 4.20 3.15
C PRO A 129 -33.51 5.02 1.86
N SER A 130 -32.61 5.98 1.69
CA SER A 130 -32.60 6.88 0.53
C SER A 130 -31.17 7.22 0.13
N LEU A 131 -30.94 7.36 -1.17
CA LEU A 131 -29.69 7.87 -1.71
C LEU A 131 -29.54 9.39 -1.56
N ALA A 132 -30.55 10.07 -1.04
CA ALA A 132 -30.56 11.53 -0.86
C ALA A 132 -29.38 11.97 0.02
N VAL A 133 -29.09 11.24 1.10
CA VAL A 133 -27.95 11.52 2.01
C VAL A 133 -26.62 11.45 1.25
N ALA A 134 -26.44 10.41 0.44
CA ALA A 134 -25.23 10.25 -0.37
C ALA A 134 -25.09 11.34 -1.44
N ALA A 135 -26.20 11.94 -1.85
CA ALA A 135 -26.25 13.06 -2.81
C ALA A 135 -26.18 14.45 -2.10
N GLY A 136 -25.99 14.49 -0.77
CA GLY A 136 -25.95 15.74 -0.01
C GLY A 136 -27.27 16.48 0.07
N LYS A 137 -28.40 15.80 -0.16
CA LYS A 137 -29.75 16.39 -0.05
C LYS A 137 -30.24 16.31 1.39
N GLU A 138 -30.98 17.31 1.83
CA GLU A 138 -31.66 17.31 3.10
C GLU A 138 -32.73 16.21 3.17
N LEU A 139 -32.83 15.56 4.31
CA LEU A 139 -33.87 14.58 4.60
C LEU A 139 -34.98 15.24 5.36
N VAL A 140 -36.15 15.29 4.80
CA VAL A 140 -37.35 15.80 5.48
C VAL A 140 -38.19 14.61 5.92
N CYS A 141 -38.60 14.60 7.18
CA CYS A 141 -39.45 13.55 7.71
C CYS A 141 -40.88 13.68 7.16
N PRO A 142 -41.45 12.65 6.52
CA PRO A 142 -42.80 12.73 5.97
C PRO A 142 -43.90 12.82 7.01
N GLU A 143 -43.59 12.45 8.30
CA GLU A 143 -44.58 12.46 9.38
C GLU A 143 -44.61 13.75 10.16
N CYS A 144 -43.49 14.45 10.31
CA CYS A 144 -43.40 15.65 11.15
C CYS A 144 -42.66 16.83 10.47
N SER A 145 -42.24 16.68 9.22
CA SER A 145 -41.57 17.73 8.43
C SER A 145 -40.28 18.34 9.07
N ALA A 146 -39.72 17.61 10.05
CA ALA A 146 -38.46 17.99 10.73
C ALA A 146 -37.27 17.50 9.93
#